data_7131651306f238c4e7e68c4d8e1c370e
#
_entry.id   7131651306f238c4e7e68c4d8e1c370e
#
_cell.length_a   1.000
_cell.length_b   1.000
_cell.length_c   1.000
_cell.angle_alpha   90.00
_cell.angle_beta   90.00
_cell.angle_gamma   90.00
#
_symmetry.space_group_name_H-M   'P 1'
#
loop_
_entity.id
_entity.type
_entity.pdbx_description
1 polymer ?
#
loop_
_entity_poly.entity_id
_entity_poly.type
_entity_poly.pdbx_seq_one_letter_code
_entity_poly.pdbx_strand_id
1 'polypeptide(L)'
;MNKAVADIAASTSGAVVGFVGDLGTAAAAGEVVRRYRDIEILVNNLGIFEPKPFEQIQDSDWMRFFEVNVLSGARLARLCLPAMKHANWGRIIFISSESALQIPVEMIHYGVTKTAQIGLARGLAEAVAGTGITVNSVLPGPTKSRGVVDFVGELTQGSGKSFEDFETEFFEKVRPTSLIKRFAAPEEVAALVTYIASPLASATTGAALRVDGGVVKSAF
;
A
#
# COMPACT_ATOMS: atom_id res chain seq x y z
N MET A 1 -17.30 -5.64 -7.30
CA MET A 1 -16.71 -4.68 -8.24
C MET A 1 -17.73 -3.62 -8.68
N ASN A 2 -18.88 -3.95 -9.25
CA ASN A 2 -19.86 -2.97 -9.76
C ASN A 2 -20.28 -1.90 -8.72
N LYS A 3 -20.46 -2.29 -7.44
CA LYS A 3 -20.76 -1.35 -6.36
C LYS A 3 -19.61 -0.35 -6.14
N ALA A 4 -18.35 -0.81 -6.06
CA ALA A 4 -17.21 0.08 -5.87
C ALA A 4 -17.02 1.07 -7.03
N VAL A 5 -17.23 0.61 -8.27
CA VAL A 5 -17.23 1.49 -9.45
C VAL A 5 -18.32 2.55 -9.36
N ALA A 6 -19.54 2.14 -8.98
CA ALA A 6 -20.67 3.07 -8.84
C ALA A 6 -20.44 4.09 -7.70
N ASP A 7 -19.95 3.63 -6.55
CA ASP A 7 -19.66 4.50 -5.40
C ASP A 7 -18.59 5.55 -5.73
N ILE A 8 -17.51 5.15 -6.43
CA ILE A 8 -16.46 6.09 -6.85
C ILE A 8 -16.99 7.04 -7.93
N ALA A 9 -17.70 6.53 -8.93
CA ALA A 9 -18.25 7.35 -10.01
C ALA A 9 -19.26 8.39 -9.49
N ALA A 10 -20.00 8.08 -8.43
CA ALA A 10 -20.92 9.03 -7.78
C ALA A 10 -20.20 10.15 -7.03
N SER A 11 -18.95 9.93 -6.60
CA SER A 11 -18.16 10.88 -5.82
C SER A 11 -17.14 11.67 -6.65
N THR A 12 -16.97 11.35 -7.94
CA THR A 12 -15.98 11.99 -8.82
C THR A 12 -16.60 12.37 -10.16
N SER A 13 -16.00 13.36 -10.84
CA SER A 13 -16.34 13.71 -12.23
C SER A 13 -15.53 12.91 -13.26
N GLY A 14 -14.58 12.08 -12.83
CA GLY A 14 -13.73 11.29 -13.70
C GLY A 14 -14.40 10.01 -14.18
N ALA A 15 -13.97 9.49 -15.32
CA ALA A 15 -14.39 8.18 -15.79
C ALA A 15 -13.80 7.07 -14.91
N VAL A 16 -14.65 6.21 -14.37
CA VAL A 16 -14.25 5.08 -13.52
C VAL A 16 -14.51 3.77 -14.25
N VAL A 17 -13.48 2.96 -14.40
CA VAL A 17 -13.55 1.65 -15.05
C VAL A 17 -13.05 0.57 -14.11
N GLY A 18 -13.81 -0.52 -14.00
CA GLY A 18 -13.43 -1.67 -13.18
C GLY A 18 -12.75 -2.76 -14.02
N PHE A 19 -11.73 -3.38 -13.42
CA PHE A 19 -11.10 -4.60 -13.94
C PHE A 19 -11.30 -5.74 -12.95
N VAL A 20 -11.84 -6.87 -13.40
CA VAL A 20 -11.96 -8.09 -12.58
C VAL A 20 -10.78 -9.00 -12.84
N GLY A 21 -9.94 -9.21 -11.85
CA GLY A 21 -8.80 -10.10 -11.95
C GLY A 21 -8.01 -10.13 -10.64
N ASP A 22 -7.33 -11.23 -10.39
CA ASP A 22 -6.36 -11.34 -9.29
C ASP A 22 -5.01 -10.79 -9.76
N LEU A 23 -4.74 -9.52 -9.45
CA LEU A 23 -3.47 -8.85 -9.81
C LEU A 23 -2.25 -9.41 -9.07
N GLY A 24 -2.42 -10.31 -8.12
CA GLY A 24 -1.33 -11.15 -7.59
C GLY A 24 -0.76 -12.09 -8.66
N THR A 25 -1.51 -12.40 -9.71
CA THR A 25 -1.08 -13.30 -10.79
C THR A 25 -0.44 -12.56 -11.97
N ALA A 26 0.53 -13.22 -12.61
CA ALA A 26 1.17 -12.67 -13.81
C ALA A 26 0.17 -12.52 -14.98
N ALA A 27 -0.80 -13.43 -15.09
CA ALA A 27 -1.80 -13.41 -16.16
C ALA A 27 -2.69 -12.17 -16.07
N ALA A 28 -3.26 -11.88 -14.89
CA ALA A 28 -4.13 -10.71 -14.69
C ALA A 28 -3.35 -9.39 -14.81
N ALA A 29 -2.11 -9.34 -14.30
CA ALA A 29 -1.24 -8.18 -14.47
C ALA A 29 -0.96 -7.89 -15.95
N GLY A 30 -0.70 -8.93 -16.76
CA GLY A 30 -0.52 -8.79 -18.21
C GLY A 30 -1.80 -8.35 -18.93
N GLU A 31 -2.96 -8.85 -18.49
CA GLU A 31 -4.24 -8.50 -19.10
C GLU A 31 -4.64 -7.05 -18.82
N VAL A 32 -4.52 -6.57 -17.58
CA VAL A 32 -4.88 -5.19 -17.22
C VAL A 32 -4.05 -4.18 -17.99
N VAL A 33 -2.73 -4.39 -18.11
CA VAL A 33 -1.85 -3.46 -18.84
C VAL A 33 -2.08 -3.53 -20.35
N ARG A 34 -2.40 -4.71 -20.91
CA ARG A 34 -2.78 -4.84 -22.31
C ARG A 34 -4.09 -4.13 -22.64
N ARG A 35 -5.03 -4.14 -21.69
CA ARG A 35 -6.34 -3.47 -21.83
C ARG A 35 -6.24 -1.95 -21.67
N TYR A 36 -5.38 -1.48 -20.78
CA TYR A 36 -5.15 -0.07 -20.45
C TYR A 36 -3.69 0.29 -20.72
N ARG A 37 -3.36 0.58 -22.00
CA ARG A 37 -1.97 0.65 -22.48
C ARG A 37 -1.18 1.83 -21.97
N ASP A 38 -1.82 2.96 -21.72
CA ASP A 38 -1.17 4.24 -21.42
C ASP A 38 -1.35 4.62 -19.95
N ILE A 39 -0.97 3.70 -19.04
CA ILE A 39 -1.02 3.94 -17.61
C ILE A 39 0.09 4.91 -17.24
N GLU A 40 -0.29 6.12 -16.89
CA GLU A 40 0.62 7.19 -16.49
C GLU A 40 0.91 7.19 -14.98
N ILE A 41 -0.07 6.77 -14.16
CA ILE A 41 0.03 6.69 -12.70
C ILE A 41 -0.32 5.28 -12.26
N LEU A 42 0.62 4.62 -11.61
CA LEU A 42 0.45 3.28 -11.04
C LEU A 42 0.53 3.35 -9.53
N VAL A 43 -0.57 3.07 -8.85
CA VAL A 43 -0.62 2.93 -7.39
C VAL A 43 -0.72 1.44 -7.04
N ASN A 44 0.40 0.87 -6.57
CA ASN A 44 0.47 -0.52 -6.12
C ASN A 44 -0.05 -0.61 -4.68
N ASN A 45 -1.36 -0.84 -4.52
CA ASN A 45 -2.04 -0.93 -3.22
C ASN A 45 -2.49 -2.37 -2.88
N LEU A 46 -2.17 -3.35 -3.72
CA LEU A 46 -2.46 -4.75 -3.42
C LEU A 46 -1.59 -5.23 -2.25
N GLY A 47 -2.20 -5.88 -1.27
CA GLY A 47 -1.48 -6.42 -0.13
C GLY A 47 -2.35 -7.26 0.78
N ILE A 48 -1.70 -8.19 1.47
CA ILE A 48 -2.28 -9.01 2.52
C ILE A 48 -1.49 -8.83 3.80
N PHE A 49 -2.16 -8.98 4.93
CA PHE A 49 -1.57 -9.01 6.26
C PHE A 49 -2.27 -10.11 7.07
N GLU A 50 -1.54 -10.72 7.99
CA GLU A 50 -2.08 -11.78 8.86
C GLU A 50 -1.17 -11.92 10.09
N PRO A 51 -1.70 -11.73 11.31
CA PRO A 51 -0.93 -12.04 12.52
C PRO A 51 -0.64 -13.54 12.60
N LYS A 52 0.63 -13.88 12.82
CA LYS A 52 1.06 -15.27 12.97
C LYS A 52 2.37 -15.34 13.76
N PRO A 53 2.46 -16.15 14.84
CA PRO A 53 3.70 -16.37 15.56
C PRO A 53 4.80 -16.86 14.60
N PHE A 54 6.04 -16.37 14.79
CA PHE A 54 7.14 -16.65 13.87
C PHE A 54 7.36 -18.16 13.64
N GLU A 55 7.29 -18.96 14.70
CA GLU A 55 7.49 -20.40 14.65
C GLU A 55 6.41 -21.15 13.85
N GLN A 56 5.28 -20.51 13.59
CA GLN A 56 4.16 -21.07 12.82
C GLN A 56 4.16 -20.59 11.36
N ILE A 57 5.00 -19.62 11.00
CA ILE A 57 5.08 -19.11 9.62
C ILE A 57 5.79 -20.16 8.76
N GLN A 58 5.05 -20.78 7.85
CA GLN A 58 5.58 -21.76 6.93
C GLN A 58 6.21 -21.10 5.69
N ASP A 59 7.08 -21.82 4.96
CA ASP A 59 7.65 -21.35 3.70
C ASP A 59 6.56 -20.93 2.70
N SER A 60 5.43 -21.64 2.67
CA SER A 60 4.28 -21.29 1.85
C SER A 60 3.66 -19.93 2.20
N ASP A 61 3.67 -19.54 3.49
CA ASP A 61 3.20 -18.23 3.92
C ASP A 61 4.15 -17.14 3.40
N TRP A 62 5.46 -17.35 3.56
CA TRP A 62 6.48 -16.45 3.01
C TRP A 62 6.30 -16.25 1.51
N MET A 63 6.17 -17.33 0.75
CA MET A 63 5.99 -17.27 -0.69
C MET A 63 4.70 -16.53 -1.09
N ARG A 64 3.58 -16.82 -0.42
CA ARG A 64 2.30 -16.15 -0.63
C ARG A 64 2.40 -14.64 -0.37
N PHE A 65 3.04 -14.25 0.73
CA PHE A 65 3.21 -12.85 1.08
C PHE A 65 4.12 -12.11 0.09
N PHE A 66 5.23 -12.73 -0.34
CA PHE A 66 6.09 -12.14 -1.38
C PHE A 66 5.37 -12.04 -2.73
N GLU A 67 4.62 -13.06 -3.12
CA GLU A 67 3.86 -13.08 -4.38
C GLU A 67 2.86 -11.92 -4.43
N VAL A 68 2.05 -11.77 -3.36
CA VAL A 68 0.99 -10.76 -3.32
C VAL A 68 1.54 -9.37 -3.02
N ASN A 69 2.39 -9.21 -2.01
CA ASN A 69 2.80 -7.89 -1.54
C ASN A 69 3.95 -7.28 -2.37
N VAL A 70 4.81 -8.09 -2.97
CA VAL A 70 6.02 -7.60 -3.66
C VAL A 70 5.94 -7.84 -5.16
N LEU A 71 5.77 -9.09 -5.59
CA LEU A 71 5.84 -9.45 -7.01
C LEU A 71 4.69 -8.88 -7.83
N SER A 72 3.49 -8.71 -7.25
CA SER A 72 2.37 -8.05 -7.91
C SER A 72 2.76 -6.65 -8.40
N GLY A 73 3.31 -5.83 -7.50
CA GLY A 73 3.74 -4.47 -7.81
C GLY A 73 4.95 -4.43 -8.75
N ALA A 74 5.91 -5.36 -8.58
CA ALA A 74 7.05 -5.49 -9.48
C ALA A 74 6.63 -5.81 -10.91
N ARG A 75 5.64 -6.71 -11.09
CA ARG A 75 5.08 -7.06 -12.40
C ARG A 75 4.39 -5.87 -13.06
N LEU A 76 3.50 -5.20 -12.33
CA LEU A 76 2.78 -4.04 -12.86
C LEU A 76 3.74 -2.91 -13.22
N ALA A 77 4.69 -2.59 -12.35
CA ALA A 77 5.70 -1.57 -12.62
C ALA A 77 6.50 -1.90 -13.89
N ARG A 78 6.98 -3.15 -14.03
CA ARG A 78 7.71 -3.60 -15.21
C ARG A 78 6.90 -3.48 -16.50
N LEU A 79 5.58 -3.75 -16.44
CA LEU A 79 4.70 -3.70 -17.59
C LEU A 79 4.29 -2.28 -17.98
N CYS A 80 4.15 -1.36 -17.00
CA CYS A 80 3.80 0.04 -17.26
C CYS A 80 5.01 0.89 -17.68
N LEU A 81 6.20 0.55 -17.20
CA LEU A 81 7.40 1.35 -17.36
C LEU A 81 7.78 1.68 -18.83
N PRO A 82 7.62 0.78 -19.84
CA PRO A 82 7.94 1.11 -21.22
C PRO A 82 7.11 2.30 -21.78
N ALA A 83 5.81 2.35 -21.50
CA ALA A 83 4.94 3.45 -21.92
C ALA A 83 5.31 4.75 -21.22
N MET A 84 5.57 4.71 -19.90
CA MET A 84 6.03 5.86 -19.12
C MET A 84 7.37 6.41 -19.64
N LYS A 85 8.32 5.54 -19.98
CA LYS A 85 9.61 5.95 -20.59
C LYS A 85 9.41 6.62 -21.96
N HIS A 86 8.53 6.09 -22.79
CA HIS A 86 8.21 6.68 -24.08
C HIS A 86 7.59 8.08 -23.95
N ALA A 87 6.68 8.25 -22.99
CA ALA A 87 6.07 9.55 -22.67
C ALA A 87 7.01 10.51 -21.93
N ASN A 88 8.15 10.02 -21.44
CA ASN A 88 9.04 10.72 -20.50
C ASN A 88 8.28 11.29 -19.29
N TRP A 89 7.25 10.59 -18.83
CA TRP A 89 6.44 10.95 -17.68
C TRP A 89 5.81 9.71 -17.05
N GLY A 90 5.75 9.68 -15.73
CA GLY A 90 5.06 8.59 -15.02
C GLY A 90 5.20 8.73 -13.52
N ARG A 91 4.27 8.07 -12.80
CA ARG A 91 4.26 7.97 -11.33
C ARG A 91 4.06 6.53 -10.93
N ILE A 92 5.00 5.97 -10.19
CA ILE A 92 4.89 4.63 -9.60
C ILE A 92 4.93 4.79 -8.09
N ILE A 93 3.87 4.36 -7.43
CA ILE A 93 3.70 4.51 -5.98
C ILE A 93 3.44 3.13 -5.38
N PHE A 94 4.24 2.74 -4.39
CA PHE A 94 4.02 1.54 -3.61
C PHE A 94 3.41 1.91 -2.26
N ILE A 95 2.26 1.33 -1.94
CA ILE A 95 1.67 1.47 -0.60
C ILE A 95 2.32 0.41 0.29
N SER A 96 3.36 0.84 0.97
CA SER A 96 4.07 0.02 1.94
C SER A 96 3.37 0.06 3.31
N SER A 97 4.07 0.32 4.38
CA SER A 97 3.55 0.43 5.75
C SER A 97 4.62 1.01 6.68
N GLU A 98 4.22 1.59 7.82
CA GLU A 98 5.12 1.85 8.95
C GLU A 98 5.83 0.58 9.42
N SER A 99 5.17 -0.57 9.24
CA SER A 99 5.69 -1.90 9.56
C SER A 99 6.92 -2.30 8.74
N ALA A 100 7.23 -1.57 7.68
CA ALA A 100 8.48 -1.73 6.93
C ALA A 100 9.71 -1.18 7.68
N LEU A 101 9.52 -0.23 8.58
CA LEU A 101 10.56 0.40 9.39
C LEU A 101 10.54 -0.11 10.83
N GLN A 102 9.36 -0.35 11.39
CA GLN A 102 9.13 -0.89 12.72
C GLN A 102 8.39 -2.21 12.60
N ILE A 103 9.14 -3.29 12.27
CA ILE A 103 8.56 -4.60 11.98
C ILE A 103 7.83 -5.13 13.20
N PRO A 104 6.52 -5.42 13.10
CA PRO A 104 5.75 -5.94 14.22
C PRO A 104 6.09 -7.40 14.48
N VAL A 105 6.34 -7.74 15.74
CA VAL A 105 6.70 -9.11 16.14
C VAL A 105 5.59 -10.13 15.85
N GLU A 106 4.35 -9.66 15.85
CA GLU A 106 3.16 -10.44 15.54
C GLU A 106 2.94 -10.69 14.04
N MET A 107 3.72 -10.02 13.16
CA MET A 107 3.57 -10.11 11.69
C MET A 107 4.91 -9.93 10.98
N ILE A 108 5.94 -10.67 11.35
CA ILE A 108 7.31 -10.49 10.82
C ILE A 108 7.34 -10.62 9.29
N HIS A 109 6.70 -11.65 8.72
CA HIS A 109 6.66 -11.88 7.28
C HIS A 109 5.98 -10.73 6.51
N TYR A 110 4.94 -10.13 7.09
CA TYR A 110 4.32 -8.91 6.54
C TYR A 110 5.32 -7.75 6.52
N GLY A 111 5.93 -7.43 7.67
CA GLY A 111 6.89 -6.33 7.78
C GLY A 111 8.05 -6.48 6.80
N VAL A 112 8.61 -7.69 6.67
CA VAL A 112 9.68 -7.99 5.70
C VAL A 112 9.23 -7.70 4.27
N THR A 113 8.02 -8.10 3.86
CA THR A 113 7.53 -7.80 2.51
C THR A 113 7.30 -6.30 2.29
N LYS A 114 6.89 -5.57 3.33
CA LYS A 114 6.73 -4.11 3.26
C LYS A 114 8.08 -3.38 3.16
N THR A 115 9.12 -3.89 3.83
CA THR A 115 10.50 -3.41 3.65
C THR A 115 11.00 -3.69 2.23
N ALA A 116 10.72 -4.88 1.69
CA ALA A 116 11.08 -5.23 0.32
C ALA A 116 10.45 -4.28 -0.72
N GLN A 117 9.22 -3.79 -0.50
CA GLN A 117 8.59 -2.78 -1.37
C GLN A 117 9.38 -1.47 -1.37
N ILE A 118 9.92 -1.02 -0.24
CA ILE A 118 10.77 0.19 -0.17
C ILE A 118 12.04 0.00 -1.00
N GLY A 119 12.72 -1.15 -0.83
CA GLY A 119 13.91 -1.49 -1.61
C GLY A 119 13.64 -1.55 -3.12
N LEU A 120 12.50 -2.16 -3.52
CA LEU A 120 12.06 -2.21 -4.90
C LEU A 120 11.81 -0.81 -5.47
N ALA A 121 11.08 0.03 -4.74
CA ALA A 121 10.78 1.40 -5.16
C ALA A 121 12.06 2.22 -5.33
N ARG A 122 13.00 2.11 -4.39
CA ARG A 122 14.30 2.79 -4.48
C ARG A 122 15.10 2.34 -5.70
N GLY A 123 15.22 1.04 -5.92
CA GLY A 123 15.95 0.49 -7.08
C GLY A 123 15.33 0.90 -8.42
N LEU A 124 13.98 0.95 -8.49
CA LEU A 124 13.28 1.44 -9.68
C LEU A 124 13.51 2.93 -9.91
N ALA A 125 13.54 3.75 -8.86
CA ALA A 125 13.85 5.18 -8.98
C ALA A 125 15.24 5.41 -9.60
N GLU A 126 16.24 4.65 -9.17
CA GLU A 126 17.58 4.69 -9.78
C GLU A 126 17.56 4.26 -11.26
N ALA A 127 16.78 3.23 -11.59
CA ALA A 127 16.69 2.72 -12.98
C ALA A 127 16.00 3.68 -13.96
N VAL A 128 15.29 4.70 -13.45
CA VAL A 128 14.64 5.74 -14.25
C VAL A 128 15.27 7.12 -14.05
N ALA A 129 16.45 7.20 -13.45
CA ALA A 129 17.13 8.47 -13.22
C ALA A 129 17.29 9.26 -14.53
N GLY A 130 17.15 10.58 -14.43
CA GLY A 130 17.23 11.50 -15.57
C GLY A 130 15.99 11.54 -16.47
N THR A 131 14.89 10.84 -16.08
CA THR A 131 13.59 10.91 -16.77
C THR A 131 12.58 11.73 -15.99
N GLY A 132 11.41 11.98 -16.61
CA GLY A 132 10.25 12.59 -15.93
C GLY A 132 9.45 11.62 -15.04
N ILE A 133 9.95 10.39 -14.82
CA ILE A 133 9.29 9.36 -14.01
C ILE A 133 9.75 9.45 -12.56
N THR A 134 8.80 9.40 -11.62
CA THR A 134 9.12 9.26 -10.19
C THR A 134 8.61 7.95 -9.61
N VAL A 135 9.37 7.38 -8.67
CA VAL A 135 9.00 6.14 -7.98
C VAL A 135 9.17 6.34 -6.48
N ASN A 136 8.09 6.16 -5.71
CA ASN A 136 8.10 6.40 -4.28
C ASN A 136 7.34 5.30 -3.52
N SER A 137 7.61 5.17 -2.23
CA SER A 137 6.80 4.39 -1.29
C SER A 137 6.07 5.32 -0.34
N VAL A 138 4.78 5.07 -0.12
CA VAL A 138 3.99 5.67 0.95
C VAL A 138 3.87 4.66 2.08
N LEU A 139 4.10 5.09 3.31
CA LEU A 139 4.11 4.26 4.52
C LEU A 139 2.98 4.68 5.46
N PRO A 140 1.76 4.15 5.26
CA PRO A 140 0.68 4.36 6.21
C PRO A 140 0.97 3.73 7.56
N GLY A 141 0.50 4.38 8.61
CA GLY A 141 0.30 3.76 9.91
C GLY A 141 -1.03 3.01 10.01
N PRO A 142 -1.45 2.67 11.22
CA PRO A 142 -2.77 2.08 11.44
C PRO A 142 -3.86 2.96 10.82
N THR A 143 -4.62 2.39 9.88
CA THR A 143 -5.62 3.11 9.09
C THR A 143 -6.96 2.40 9.21
N LYS A 144 -8.04 3.16 9.46
CA LYS A 144 -9.42 2.66 9.59
C LYS A 144 -9.99 2.28 8.21
N SER A 145 -9.27 1.40 7.51
CA SER A 145 -9.72 0.85 6.23
C SER A 145 -10.85 -0.16 6.44
N ARG A 146 -11.61 -0.44 5.38
CA ARG A 146 -12.67 -1.44 5.43
C ARG A 146 -12.17 -2.80 5.96
N GLY A 147 -11.01 -3.27 5.46
CA GLY A 147 -10.44 -4.53 5.92
C GLY A 147 -10.04 -4.53 7.40
N VAL A 148 -9.60 -3.39 7.95
CA VAL A 148 -9.32 -3.25 9.38
C VAL A 148 -10.62 -3.24 10.19
N VAL A 149 -11.66 -2.54 9.71
CA VAL A 149 -12.97 -2.53 10.38
C VAL A 149 -13.59 -3.93 10.43
N ASP A 150 -13.54 -4.66 9.30
CA ASP A 150 -14.04 -6.03 9.22
C ASP A 150 -13.25 -6.97 10.18
N PHE A 151 -11.92 -6.88 10.17
CA PHE A 151 -11.04 -7.64 11.07
C PHE A 151 -11.28 -7.34 12.55
N VAL A 152 -11.43 -6.07 12.93
CA VAL A 152 -11.76 -5.67 14.30
C VAL A 152 -13.15 -6.20 14.68
N GLY A 153 -14.10 -6.12 13.77
CA GLY A 153 -15.45 -6.68 13.97
C GLY A 153 -15.42 -8.17 14.28
N GLU A 154 -14.59 -8.95 13.56
CA GLU A 154 -14.39 -10.38 13.83
C GLU A 154 -13.74 -10.63 15.20
N LEU A 155 -12.70 -9.86 15.55
CA LEU A 155 -12.00 -10.00 16.83
C LEU A 155 -12.89 -9.62 18.05
N THR A 156 -13.78 -8.66 17.87
CA THR A 156 -14.66 -8.19 18.95
C THR A 156 -15.98 -8.93 19.01
N GLN A 157 -16.24 -9.82 18.07
CA GLN A 157 -17.46 -10.62 18.01
C GLN A 157 -17.65 -11.42 19.29
N GLY A 158 -18.76 -11.18 19.99
CA GLY A 158 -19.09 -11.82 21.28
C GLY A 158 -18.42 -11.22 22.53
N SER A 159 -17.53 -10.24 22.39
CA SER A 159 -16.89 -9.56 23.54
C SER A 159 -17.68 -8.36 24.08
N GLY A 160 -18.64 -7.83 23.32
CA GLY A 160 -19.37 -6.61 23.65
C GLY A 160 -18.54 -5.31 23.54
N LYS A 161 -17.28 -5.38 23.07
CA LYS A 161 -16.41 -4.21 22.88
C LYS A 161 -16.83 -3.43 21.64
N SER A 162 -16.84 -2.11 21.74
CA SER A 162 -17.00 -1.21 20.60
C SER A 162 -15.68 -1.08 19.80
N PHE A 163 -15.75 -0.50 18.61
CA PHE A 163 -14.54 -0.15 17.84
C PHE A 163 -13.67 0.86 18.60
N GLU A 164 -14.28 1.81 19.28
CA GLU A 164 -13.63 2.85 20.08
C GLU A 164 -12.86 2.26 21.28
N ASP A 165 -13.42 1.25 21.95
CA ASP A 165 -12.75 0.52 23.03
C ASP A 165 -11.52 -0.23 22.47
N PHE A 166 -11.69 -0.89 21.32
CA PHE A 166 -10.57 -1.56 20.62
C PHE A 166 -9.49 -0.55 20.21
N GLU A 167 -9.87 0.58 19.64
CA GLU A 167 -8.93 1.63 19.19
C GLU A 167 -8.10 2.14 20.38
N THR A 168 -8.73 2.42 21.51
CA THR A 168 -8.05 2.87 22.73
C THR A 168 -7.02 1.83 23.18
N GLU A 169 -7.46 0.57 23.34
CA GLU A 169 -6.59 -0.52 23.77
C GLU A 169 -5.45 -0.78 22.78
N PHE A 170 -5.71 -0.68 21.47
CA PHE A 170 -4.70 -0.86 20.41
C PHE A 170 -3.60 0.19 20.52
N PHE A 171 -3.95 1.47 20.71
CA PHE A 171 -2.94 2.53 20.83
C PHE A 171 -2.29 2.62 22.22
N GLU A 172 -2.82 1.94 23.21
CA GLU A 172 -2.13 1.76 24.49
C GLU A 172 -1.14 0.61 24.47
N LYS A 173 -1.49 -0.53 23.85
CA LYS A 173 -0.75 -1.79 23.97
C LYS A 173 0.03 -2.19 22.71
N VAL A 174 -0.56 -2.00 21.52
CA VAL A 174 -0.01 -2.52 20.27
C VAL A 174 0.80 -1.46 19.52
N ARG A 175 0.33 -0.22 19.50
CA ARG A 175 1.04 0.92 18.88
C ARG A 175 1.19 2.10 19.85
N PRO A 176 1.83 1.89 21.02
CA PRO A 176 1.93 2.94 22.05
C PRO A 176 2.77 4.14 21.62
N THR A 177 3.53 4.02 20.54
CA THR A 177 4.36 5.09 19.97
C THR A 177 3.58 6.08 19.10
N SER A 178 2.37 5.73 18.65
CA SER A 178 1.55 6.64 17.85
C SER A 178 1.36 7.99 18.52
N LEU A 179 1.61 9.07 17.80
CA LEU A 179 1.42 10.42 18.31
C LEU A 179 -0.04 10.89 18.17
N ILE A 180 -0.75 10.42 17.16
CA ILE A 180 -2.16 10.82 16.96
C ILE A 180 -3.15 9.99 17.78
N LYS A 181 -2.74 8.84 18.33
CA LYS A 181 -3.54 7.96 19.20
C LYS A 181 -4.91 7.56 18.65
N ARG A 182 -5.03 7.46 17.34
CA ARG A 182 -6.22 6.98 16.62
C ARG A 182 -5.81 6.33 15.31
N PHE A 183 -6.69 5.57 14.72
CA PHE A 183 -6.52 5.17 13.33
C PHE A 183 -6.58 6.40 12.42
N ALA A 184 -5.73 6.44 11.42
CA ALA A 184 -5.86 7.42 10.33
C ALA A 184 -7.10 7.08 9.49
N ALA A 185 -7.74 8.11 8.92
CA ALA A 185 -8.74 7.90 7.89
C ALA A 185 -8.07 7.52 6.57
N PRO A 186 -8.70 6.68 5.72
CA PRO A 186 -8.16 6.39 4.38
C PRO A 186 -7.88 7.64 3.56
N GLU A 187 -8.67 8.70 3.73
CA GLU A 187 -8.53 9.98 3.05
C GLU A 187 -7.24 10.72 3.44
N GLU A 188 -6.75 10.55 4.66
CA GLU A 188 -5.48 11.13 5.12
C GLU A 188 -4.30 10.48 4.37
N VAL A 189 -4.37 9.17 4.14
CA VAL A 189 -3.39 8.45 3.31
C VAL A 189 -3.51 8.86 1.84
N ALA A 190 -4.75 8.91 1.33
CA ALA A 190 -5.04 9.28 -0.06
C ALA A 190 -4.56 10.69 -0.40
N ALA A 191 -4.60 11.64 0.54
CA ALA A 191 -4.10 13.00 0.35
C ALA A 191 -2.60 13.00 0.00
N LEU A 192 -1.78 12.23 0.72
CA LEU A 192 -0.35 12.09 0.40
C LEU A 192 -0.14 11.38 -0.94
N VAL A 193 -0.88 10.31 -1.21
CA VAL A 193 -0.81 9.59 -2.50
C VAL A 193 -1.16 10.52 -3.65
N THR A 194 -2.20 11.33 -3.51
CA THR A 194 -2.62 12.31 -4.53
C THR A 194 -1.53 13.35 -4.79
N TYR A 195 -0.90 13.88 -3.74
CA TYR A 195 0.22 14.80 -3.90
C TYR A 195 1.38 14.14 -4.66
N ILE A 196 1.80 12.94 -4.26
CA ILE A 196 2.92 12.20 -4.88
C ILE A 196 2.61 11.79 -6.33
N ALA A 197 1.33 11.55 -6.65
CA ALA A 197 0.89 11.28 -8.02
C ALA A 197 0.88 12.50 -8.91
N SER A 198 0.87 13.70 -8.35
CA SER A 198 0.73 14.95 -9.09
C SER A 198 2.05 15.43 -9.73
N PRO A 199 1.99 16.35 -10.72
CA PRO A 199 3.16 17.03 -11.24
C PRO A 199 3.92 17.85 -10.19
N LEU A 200 3.25 18.29 -9.11
CA LEU A 200 3.85 19.09 -8.03
C LEU A 200 4.93 18.31 -7.25
N ALA A 201 4.88 16.97 -7.28
CA ALA A 201 5.85 16.10 -6.62
C ALA A 201 7.03 15.70 -7.53
N SER A 202 7.31 16.42 -8.60
CA SER A 202 8.35 16.08 -9.59
C SER A 202 9.77 16.00 -9.01
N ALA A 203 10.04 16.66 -7.90
CA ALA A 203 11.33 16.59 -7.19
C ALA A 203 11.38 15.47 -6.12
N THR A 204 10.30 14.71 -5.94
CA THR A 204 10.21 13.64 -4.94
C THR A 204 10.27 12.29 -5.65
N THR A 205 11.41 11.61 -5.56
CA THR A 205 11.62 10.27 -6.14
C THR A 205 12.58 9.46 -5.28
N GLY A 206 12.39 8.13 -5.25
CA GLY A 206 13.18 7.21 -4.42
C GLY A 206 12.93 7.35 -2.91
N ALA A 207 11.88 8.06 -2.51
CA ALA A 207 11.57 8.35 -1.12
C ALA A 207 10.62 7.32 -0.51
N ALA A 208 10.77 7.13 0.81
CA ALA A 208 9.84 6.42 1.68
C ALA A 208 9.13 7.46 2.56
N LEU A 209 7.89 7.78 2.21
CA LEU A 209 7.14 8.89 2.79
C LEU A 209 6.12 8.38 3.79
N ARG A 210 6.23 8.81 5.03
CA ARG A 210 5.37 8.36 6.13
C ARG A 210 4.08 9.17 6.20
N VAL A 211 2.99 8.48 6.45
CA VAL A 211 1.69 8.99 6.89
C VAL A 211 1.19 8.07 8.00
N ASP A 212 2.03 7.92 9.02
CA ASP A 212 1.96 6.86 10.02
C ASP A 212 1.45 7.34 11.39
N GLY A 213 1.03 8.59 11.49
CA GLY A 213 0.58 9.16 12.77
C GLY A 213 1.68 9.21 13.83
N GLY A 214 2.95 9.16 13.41
CA GLY A 214 4.11 9.19 14.30
C GLY A 214 4.37 7.87 15.04
N VAL A 215 3.96 6.73 14.48
CA VAL A 215 4.23 5.41 15.06
C VAL A 215 5.72 5.11 15.09
N VAL A 216 6.42 5.36 13.99
CA VAL A 216 7.87 5.13 13.88
C VAL A 216 8.64 6.21 14.63
N LYS A 217 9.42 5.80 15.64
CA LYS A 217 10.26 6.68 16.47
C LYS A 217 11.55 7.12 15.76
N SER A 218 11.45 7.62 14.56
CA SER A 218 12.58 8.16 13.81
C SER A 218 12.22 9.51 13.22
N ALA A 219 13.17 10.43 13.22
CA ALA A 219 13.00 11.71 12.53
C ALA A 219 13.17 11.58 10.99
N PHE A 220 13.75 10.45 10.53
CA PHE A 220 14.06 10.16 9.13
C PHE A 220 13.37 8.89 8.66
#